data_cf99df5abcccf57c5c31650171ed26e2
#
_entry.id   cf99df5abcccf57c5c31650171ed26e2
#
_cell.length_a   1.000
_cell.length_b   1.000
_cell.length_c   1.000
_cell.angle_alpha   90.00
_cell.angle_beta   90.00
_cell.angle_gamma   90.00
#
_symmetry.space_group_name_H-M   'P 1'
#
loop_
_entity.id
_entity.type
_entity.pdbx_description
1 polymer ?
#
loop_
_entity_poly.entity_id
_entity_poly.type
_entity_poly.pdbx_seq_one_letter_code
_entity_poly.pdbx_strand_id
1 'polypeptide(L)'
;MIQQESRLKVADNTGAKEILCIRVLGGSGRRYAGIGDTIVAPVKDAIPGGNVKKGEVVKAVVVRARKERRRPDGSYIRFDENAAVILKNDGEPRGTRIFGPVGRELRDKKFMRIVSLAPEVI
;
A
#
# COMPACT_ATOMS: atom_id res chain seq x y z
N MET A 1 0.77 3.95 12.13
CA MET A 1 1.52 2.85 11.50
C MET A 1 0.59 1.68 11.24
N ILE A 2 0.88 0.93 10.20
CA ILE A 2 0.07 -0.21 9.82
C ILE A 2 0.55 -1.44 10.59
N GLN A 3 -0.38 -2.16 11.17
CA GLN A 3 -0.08 -3.39 11.92
C GLN A 3 -1.10 -4.46 11.56
N GLN A 4 -0.92 -5.65 12.12
CA GLN A 4 -1.90 -6.73 11.97
C GLN A 4 -3.29 -6.21 12.39
N GLU A 5 -4.31 -6.54 11.61
CA GLU A 5 -5.71 -6.11 11.79
C GLU A 5 -5.99 -4.68 11.30
N SER A 6 -5.00 -3.92 10.83
CA SER A 6 -5.25 -2.61 10.24
C SER A 6 -5.97 -2.75 8.90
N ARG A 7 -6.97 -1.90 8.67
CA ARG A 7 -7.67 -1.83 7.39
C ARG A 7 -7.10 -0.71 6.56
N LEU A 8 -6.95 -0.96 5.25
CA LEU A 8 -6.42 0.01 4.30
C LEU A 8 -7.33 0.09 3.09
N LYS A 9 -7.45 1.29 2.55
CA LYS A 9 -8.08 1.48 1.25
C LYS A 9 -7.11 1.06 0.17
N VAL A 10 -7.65 0.64 -0.98
CA VAL A 10 -6.83 0.28 -2.13
C VAL A 10 -6.81 1.47 -3.09
N ALA A 11 -5.62 1.92 -3.44
CA ALA A 11 -5.42 3.14 -4.23
C ALA A 11 -5.16 2.85 -5.71
N ASP A 12 -5.63 1.72 -6.21
CA ASP A 12 -5.44 1.37 -7.62
C ASP A 12 -6.76 0.92 -8.27
N ASN A 13 -6.68 0.62 -9.56
CA ASN A 13 -7.84 0.24 -10.36
C ASN A 13 -8.02 -1.27 -10.52
N THR A 14 -7.51 -2.06 -9.60
CA THR A 14 -7.67 -3.53 -9.64
C THR A 14 -9.09 -3.99 -9.32
N GLY A 15 -9.90 -3.11 -8.75
CA GLY A 15 -11.25 -3.45 -8.32
C GLY A 15 -11.37 -3.73 -6.83
N ALA A 16 -10.29 -3.98 -6.13
CA ALA A 16 -10.32 -4.10 -4.68
C ALA A 16 -10.54 -2.71 -4.07
N LYS A 17 -11.35 -2.65 -3.01
CA LYS A 17 -11.66 -1.39 -2.31
C LYS A 17 -10.99 -1.32 -0.95
N GLU A 18 -10.97 -2.44 -0.24
CA GLU A 18 -10.44 -2.50 1.13
C GLU A 18 -9.73 -3.81 1.36
N ILE A 19 -8.59 -3.73 2.06
CA ILE A 19 -7.81 -4.89 2.47
C ILE A 19 -7.54 -4.81 3.97
N LEU A 20 -7.28 -5.98 4.59
CA LEU A 20 -6.97 -6.10 6.00
C LEU A 20 -5.55 -6.65 6.16
N CYS A 21 -4.68 -5.90 6.82
CA CYS A 21 -3.31 -6.36 7.04
C CYS A 21 -3.30 -7.55 8.00
N ILE A 22 -2.78 -8.69 7.54
CA ILE A 22 -2.61 -9.86 8.40
C ILE A 22 -1.16 -10.14 8.74
N ARG A 23 -0.23 -9.61 7.95
CA ARG A 23 1.20 -9.80 8.19
C ARG A 23 2.00 -8.67 7.55
N VAL A 24 3.05 -8.25 8.24
CA VAL A 24 4.03 -7.30 7.70
C VAL A 24 5.28 -8.08 7.30
N LEU A 25 5.70 -7.94 6.04
CA LEU A 25 6.89 -8.60 5.51
C LEU A 25 8.14 -7.77 5.79
N GLY A 26 9.30 -8.40 5.68
CA GLY A 26 10.58 -7.70 5.79
C GLY A 26 11.39 -8.02 7.02
N GLY A 27 11.08 -9.11 7.73
CA GLY A 27 11.88 -9.55 8.87
C GLY A 27 11.08 -10.32 9.89
N SER A 28 11.76 -11.14 10.65
CA SER A 28 11.14 -11.93 11.71
C SER A 28 10.65 -11.00 12.82
N GLY A 29 9.39 -11.18 13.24
CA GLY A 29 8.82 -10.41 14.34
C GLY A 29 8.48 -8.97 14.01
N ARG A 30 8.46 -8.60 12.76
CA ARG A 30 8.12 -7.24 12.37
C ARG A 30 6.66 -6.95 12.66
N ARG A 31 6.41 -5.87 13.42
CA ARG A 31 5.05 -5.51 13.88
C ARG A 31 4.36 -4.45 13.05
N TYR A 32 5.12 -3.48 12.55
CA TYR A 32 4.54 -2.29 11.93
C TYR A 32 5.07 -2.08 10.54
N ALA A 33 4.20 -1.61 9.65
CA ALA A 33 4.55 -1.19 8.31
C ALA A 33 4.36 0.32 8.17
N GLY A 34 5.28 0.95 7.48
CA GLY A 34 5.16 2.33 7.05
C GLY A 34 5.07 2.41 5.54
N ILE A 35 5.13 3.63 5.00
CA ILE A 35 5.10 3.85 3.55
C ILE A 35 6.30 3.15 2.91
N GLY A 36 6.04 2.35 1.87
CA GLY A 36 7.06 1.59 1.16
C GLY A 36 7.26 0.17 1.68
N ASP A 37 6.61 -0.21 2.77
CA ASP A 37 6.67 -1.56 3.29
C ASP A 37 5.61 -2.45 2.66
N THR A 38 5.94 -3.72 2.48
CA THR A 38 5.03 -4.72 1.90
C THR A 38 4.30 -5.48 2.99
N ILE A 39 3.01 -5.68 2.77
CA ILE A 39 2.15 -6.43 3.69
C ILE A 39 1.45 -7.55 2.93
N VAL A 40 0.97 -8.55 3.68
CA VAL A 40 0.06 -9.58 3.17
C VAL A 40 -1.32 -9.27 3.71
N ALA A 41 -2.31 -9.28 2.83
CA ALA A 41 -3.67 -8.88 3.21
C ALA A 41 -4.73 -9.59 2.36
N PRO A 42 -5.80 -10.11 2.98
CA PRO A 42 -6.97 -10.54 2.21
C PRO A 42 -7.79 -9.32 1.79
N VAL A 43 -8.45 -9.46 0.65
CA VAL A 43 -9.35 -8.43 0.13
C VAL A 43 -10.69 -8.56 0.86
N LYS A 44 -11.09 -7.50 1.57
CA LYS A 44 -12.35 -7.49 2.34
C LYS A 44 -13.52 -6.93 1.56
N ASP A 45 -13.25 -6.07 0.59
CA ASP A 45 -14.29 -5.50 -0.26
C ASP A 45 -13.72 -5.28 -1.67
N ALA A 46 -14.49 -5.64 -2.69
CA ALA A 46 -14.09 -5.50 -4.08
C ALA A 46 -15.32 -5.33 -4.96
N ILE A 47 -15.15 -4.65 -6.10
CA ILE A 47 -16.23 -4.54 -7.08
C ILE A 47 -16.39 -5.87 -7.83
N PRO A 48 -17.62 -6.26 -8.18
CA PRO A 48 -17.85 -7.46 -8.99
C PRO A 48 -17.18 -7.32 -10.36
N GLY A 49 -16.56 -8.40 -10.83
CA GLY A 49 -15.94 -8.43 -12.15
C GLY A 49 -14.58 -7.75 -12.25
N GLY A 50 -14.03 -7.29 -11.14
CA GLY A 50 -12.68 -6.72 -11.12
C GLY A 50 -11.59 -7.77 -11.20
N ASN A 51 -10.36 -7.29 -11.35
CA ASN A 51 -9.15 -8.12 -11.45
C ASN A 51 -8.88 -8.90 -10.16
N VAL A 52 -9.28 -8.34 -9.03
CA VAL A 52 -9.07 -8.90 -7.71
C VAL A 52 -10.43 -9.19 -7.09
N LYS A 53 -10.59 -10.37 -6.53
CA LYS A 53 -11.86 -10.80 -5.95
C LYS A 53 -11.83 -10.72 -4.43
N LYS A 54 -13.01 -10.52 -3.84
CA LYS A 54 -13.19 -10.54 -2.40
C LYS A 54 -12.73 -11.89 -1.83
N GLY A 55 -11.97 -11.85 -0.76
CA GLY A 55 -11.42 -13.03 -0.12
C GLY A 55 -10.06 -13.48 -0.62
N GLU A 56 -9.61 -12.94 -1.74
CA GLU A 56 -8.28 -13.25 -2.26
C GLU A 56 -7.20 -12.69 -1.34
N VAL A 57 -6.15 -13.47 -1.07
CA VAL A 57 -5.01 -13.02 -0.27
C VAL A 57 -3.96 -12.46 -1.22
N VAL A 58 -3.56 -11.22 -1.00
CA VAL A 58 -2.65 -10.51 -1.90
C VAL A 58 -1.50 -9.90 -1.12
N LYS A 59 -0.43 -9.58 -1.85
CA LYS A 59 0.63 -8.70 -1.34
C LYS A 59 0.31 -7.28 -1.76
N ALA A 60 0.63 -6.33 -0.88
CA ALA A 60 0.41 -4.92 -1.15
C ALA A 60 1.52 -4.09 -0.54
N VAL A 61 1.78 -2.93 -1.12
CA VAL A 61 2.72 -1.97 -0.57
C VAL A 61 1.94 -0.77 -0.03
N VAL A 62 2.31 -0.31 1.16
CA VAL A 62 1.68 0.84 1.78
C VAL A 62 2.16 2.11 1.08
N VAL A 63 1.23 2.89 0.55
CA VAL A 63 1.53 4.13 -0.17
C VAL A 63 1.15 5.39 0.61
N ARG A 64 0.21 5.27 1.53
CA ARG A 64 -0.22 6.35 2.43
C ARG A 64 -0.44 5.79 3.83
N ALA A 65 -0.14 6.59 4.85
CA ALA A 65 -0.40 6.22 6.23
C ALA A 65 -0.87 7.44 7.02
N ARG A 66 -1.84 7.24 7.92
CA ARG A 66 -2.37 8.31 8.78
C ARG A 66 -1.39 8.71 9.85
N LYS A 67 -0.61 7.76 10.37
CA LYS A 67 0.40 8.06 11.38
C LYS A 67 1.53 8.85 10.75
N GLU A 68 1.87 9.99 11.33
CA GLU A 68 2.97 10.79 10.84
C GLU A 68 4.30 10.05 10.92
N ARG A 69 5.15 10.29 9.96
CA ARG A 69 6.49 9.73 9.89
C ARG A 69 7.50 10.85 9.75
N ARG A 70 8.54 10.80 10.56
CA ARG A 70 9.68 11.72 10.45
C ARG A 70 10.58 11.25 9.31
N ARG A 71 10.91 12.16 8.42
CA ARG A 71 11.86 11.93 7.33
C ARG A 71 13.29 12.27 7.76
N PRO A 72 14.30 11.74 7.06
CA PRO A 72 15.70 12.03 7.39
C PRO A 72 16.04 13.52 7.37
N ASP A 73 15.34 14.32 6.58
CA ASP A 73 15.57 15.78 6.51
C ASP A 73 14.91 16.56 7.67
N GLY A 74 14.25 15.85 8.59
CA GLY A 74 13.57 16.46 9.73
C GLY A 74 12.12 16.85 9.49
N SER A 75 11.62 16.74 8.27
CA SER A 75 10.21 16.99 7.99
C SER A 75 9.33 15.80 8.37
N TYR A 76 8.03 16.05 8.48
CA TYR A 76 7.05 15.01 8.78
C TYR A 76 6.08 14.88 7.63
N ILE A 77 5.61 13.66 7.41
CA ILE A 77 4.55 13.40 6.43
C ILE A 77 3.46 12.56 7.07
N ARG A 78 2.23 12.91 6.77
CA ARG A 78 1.06 12.08 7.09
C ARG A 78 -0.02 12.32 6.06
N PHE A 79 -0.87 11.34 5.91
CA PHE A 79 -2.02 11.40 5.00
C PHE A 79 -3.31 11.27 5.78
N ASP A 80 -4.43 11.56 5.14
CA ASP A 80 -5.74 11.49 5.78
C ASP A 80 -6.22 10.05 5.96
N GLU A 81 -5.64 9.11 5.24
CA GLU A 81 -6.05 7.70 5.27
C GLU A 81 -4.88 6.77 5.07
N ASN A 82 -5.07 5.52 5.47
CA ASN A 82 -4.15 4.44 5.15
C ASN A 82 -4.53 3.86 3.79
N ALA A 83 -3.58 3.73 2.89
CA ALA A 83 -3.84 3.19 1.57
C ALA A 83 -2.68 2.33 1.07
N ALA A 84 -3.01 1.37 0.23
CA ALA A 84 -2.03 0.44 -0.32
C ALA A 84 -2.33 0.18 -1.80
N VAL A 85 -1.31 -0.30 -2.50
CA VAL A 85 -1.39 -0.71 -3.90
C VAL A 85 -1.11 -2.20 -3.96
N ILE A 86 -1.97 -2.94 -4.66
CA ILE A 86 -1.84 -4.40 -4.77
C ILE A 86 -0.72 -4.76 -5.74
N LEU A 87 0.11 -5.71 -5.33
CA LEU A 87 1.27 -6.14 -6.08
C LEU A 87 1.07 -7.54 -6.67
N LYS A 88 1.76 -7.79 -7.79
CA LYS A 88 1.96 -9.14 -8.32
C LYS A 88 3.05 -9.84 -7.51
N ASN A 89 3.25 -11.14 -7.79
CA ASN A 89 4.29 -11.93 -7.13
C ASN A 89 5.70 -11.40 -7.38
N ASP A 90 5.92 -10.71 -8.50
CA ASP A 90 7.22 -10.13 -8.85
C ASP A 90 7.45 -8.73 -8.24
N GLY A 91 6.51 -8.24 -7.46
CA GLY A 91 6.63 -6.93 -6.82
C GLY A 91 6.13 -5.76 -7.66
N GLU A 92 5.66 -6.01 -8.88
CA GLU A 92 5.10 -4.97 -9.74
C GLU A 92 3.62 -4.74 -9.42
N PRO A 93 3.08 -3.53 -9.63
CA PRO A 93 1.66 -3.28 -9.37
C PRO A 93 0.76 -4.08 -10.31
N ARG A 94 -0.33 -4.63 -9.77
CA ARG A 94 -1.32 -5.36 -10.56
C ARG A 94 -2.19 -4.43 -11.40
N GLY A 95 -2.45 -3.24 -10.89
CA GLY A 95 -3.26 -2.25 -11.59
C GLY A 95 -2.42 -1.42 -12.55
N THR A 96 -3.12 -0.67 -13.42
CA THR A 96 -2.50 0.22 -14.40
C THR A 96 -2.60 1.69 -14.01
N ARG A 97 -3.39 2.01 -12.98
CA ARG A 97 -3.58 3.39 -12.50
C ARG A 97 -3.50 3.42 -10.99
N ILE A 98 -3.01 4.54 -10.48
CA ILE A 98 -2.96 4.81 -9.04
C ILE A 98 -3.72 6.09 -8.76
N PHE A 99 -4.54 6.08 -7.72
CA PHE A 99 -5.39 7.20 -7.33
C PHE A 99 -4.81 7.91 -6.12
N GLY A 100 -4.75 9.23 -6.20
CA GLY A 100 -4.29 10.06 -5.11
C GLY A 100 -2.77 10.09 -4.94
N PRO A 101 -2.29 10.87 -3.97
CA PRO A 101 -0.85 11.03 -3.74
C PRO A 101 -0.23 9.79 -3.11
N VAL A 102 1.06 9.61 -3.33
CA VAL A 102 1.85 8.56 -2.67
C VAL A 102 3.07 9.20 -2.01
N GLY A 103 3.61 8.55 -1.00
CA GLY A 103 4.82 9.02 -0.34
C GLY A 103 6.05 8.76 -1.20
N ARG A 104 6.99 9.72 -1.21
CA ARG A 104 8.24 9.57 -1.99
C ARG A 104 9.17 8.48 -1.46
N GLU A 105 8.87 7.95 -0.28
CA GLU A 105 9.59 6.81 0.29
C GLU A 105 9.56 5.58 -0.62
N LEU A 106 8.54 5.48 -1.48
CA LEU A 106 8.46 4.39 -2.46
C LEU A 106 9.63 4.41 -3.45
N ARG A 107 10.16 5.58 -3.76
CA ARG A 107 11.33 5.71 -4.62
C ARG A 107 12.57 5.09 -3.99
N ASP A 108 12.75 5.31 -2.69
CA ASP A 108 13.87 4.74 -1.94
C ASP A 108 13.76 3.22 -1.79
N LYS A 109 12.54 2.70 -1.79
CA LYS A 109 12.26 1.27 -1.70
C LYS A 109 12.17 0.60 -3.07
N LYS A 110 12.53 1.31 -4.14
CA LYS A 110 12.59 0.82 -5.52
C LYS A 110 11.24 0.45 -6.16
N PHE A 111 10.17 1.07 -5.72
CA PHE A 111 8.85 0.92 -6.35
C PHE A 111 8.66 1.98 -7.43
N MET A 112 9.57 2.02 -8.38
CA MET A 112 9.59 3.06 -9.42
C MET A 112 8.36 3.04 -10.32
N ARG A 113 7.81 1.87 -10.59
CA ARG A 113 6.61 1.76 -11.41
C ARG A 113 5.43 2.45 -10.74
N ILE A 114 5.28 2.28 -9.44
CA ILE A 114 4.24 2.94 -8.66
C ILE A 114 4.44 4.45 -8.67
N VAL A 115 5.67 4.89 -8.49
CA VAL A 115 5.99 6.32 -8.52
C VAL A 115 5.65 6.93 -9.87
N SER A 116 5.94 6.23 -10.98
CA SER A 116 5.64 6.74 -12.32
C SER A 116 4.15 6.77 -12.64
N LEU A 117 3.37 5.87 -12.05
CA LEU A 117 1.92 5.82 -12.24
C LEU A 117 1.15 6.77 -11.34
N ALA A 118 1.74 7.22 -10.25
CA ALA A 118 1.06 8.05 -9.26
C ALA A 118 0.85 9.48 -9.82
N PRO A 119 -0.34 10.09 -9.59
CA PRO A 119 -0.59 11.45 -10.04
C PRO A 119 0.22 12.49 -9.28
N GLU A 120 0.63 12.17 -8.06
CA GLU A 120 1.41 13.10 -7.22
C GLU A 120 2.28 12.29 -6.26
N VAL A 121 3.55 12.70 -6.12
CA VAL A 121 4.50 12.09 -5.20
C VAL A 121 4.92 13.16 -4.19
N ILE A 122 4.62 12.91 -2.93
CA ILE A 122 4.88 13.89 -1.85
C ILE A 122 6.08 13.43 -0.97
#